data_552e6ea1204b1050d28c95e3f370e4e1
#
_entry.id   552e6ea1204b1050d28c95e3f370e4e1
#
_cell.length_a   1.000
_cell.length_b   1.000
_cell.length_c   1.000
_cell.angle_alpha   90.00
_cell.angle_beta   90.00
_cell.angle_gamma   90.00
#
_symmetry.space_group_name_H-M   'P 1'
#
loop_
_entity.id
_entity.type
_entity.pdbx_description
1 polymer ?
#
loop_
_entity_poly.entity_id
_entity_poly.type
_entity_poly.pdbx_seq_one_letter_code
_entity_poly.pdbx_strand_id
1 'polypeptide(L)'
;METAYICDAIRTPIGRYAGALSSIRTDDLAAIPIKALIKRNAEVDWNAVDDVIYGCANQAGEDNRNIGRMALLLAGLPKEVPGATTNRLCGSSMDAVASAARAIKSGEAELIIAGGVESMSRAPFVMGKAEAAFSRAAKVEDTTIGWRFINPLMKAKYGVESMPETAEIVAHEFHVSREDQDAFALRSQQRAAAAMRAGLLVQEIVPVPIPQRKGDPILFSADEHPRADTSLAALAKLPGIVKPDGTVTAGNASGVNDGACALLLASEAAAKRHGLTPKARVVAAAAAGVAPRIMGMGPAPASRKLFAKTSLTIGQMDIIELNEAFASQALAVLRELGVADDGGHVNPNGGAIALGHPLGASGARLITTAMYQLLRTGGKYALCTMCIGVGQGIAVILERV
;
A
#
# COMPACT_ATOMS: atom_id res chain seq x y z
N MET A 1 12.90 -13.83 -21.83
CA MET A 1 11.83 -13.20 -21.03
C MET A 1 11.85 -11.72 -21.34
N GLU A 2 10.70 -11.13 -21.60
CA GLU A 2 10.56 -9.70 -21.82
C GLU A 2 10.83 -8.90 -20.56
N THR A 3 11.05 -7.60 -20.71
CA THR A 3 11.21 -6.69 -19.58
C THR A 3 9.89 -5.98 -19.30
N ALA A 4 9.46 -5.95 -18.05
CA ALA A 4 8.30 -5.20 -17.62
C ALA A 4 8.75 -3.83 -17.09
N TYR A 5 8.41 -2.77 -17.80
CA TYR A 5 8.72 -1.39 -17.44
C TYR A 5 7.53 -0.72 -16.75
N ILE A 6 7.81 0.13 -15.79
CA ILE A 6 6.88 1.12 -15.25
C ILE A 6 7.13 2.42 -16.01
N CYS A 7 6.14 2.85 -16.79
CA CYS A 7 6.25 4.04 -17.64
C CYS A 7 5.63 5.27 -16.97
N ASP A 8 4.58 5.08 -16.18
CA ASP A 8 3.98 6.15 -15.36
C ASP A 8 3.36 5.60 -14.09
N ALA A 9 3.24 6.45 -13.07
CA ALA A 9 2.60 6.11 -11.80
C ALA A 9 2.03 7.36 -11.14
N ILE A 10 0.85 7.22 -10.52
CA ILE A 10 0.20 8.32 -9.83
C ILE A 10 -0.74 7.80 -8.74
N ARG A 11 -0.92 8.57 -7.68
CA ARG A 11 -1.81 8.26 -6.57
C ARG A 11 -2.69 9.44 -6.18
N THR A 12 -3.76 9.20 -5.48
CA THR A 12 -4.46 10.24 -4.76
C THR A 12 -3.62 10.71 -3.55
N PRO A 13 -3.90 11.88 -2.97
CA PRO A 13 -3.49 12.12 -1.60
C PRO A 13 -4.11 11.05 -0.69
N ILE A 14 -3.46 10.77 0.44
CA ILE A 14 -4.00 9.84 1.44
C ILE A 14 -4.85 10.62 2.43
N GLY A 15 -6.14 10.25 2.53
CA GLY A 15 -7.09 10.77 3.51
C GLY A 15 -6.96 10.03 4.84
N ARG A 16 -7.18 10.73 5.96
CA ARG A 16 -7.38 10.09 7.26
C ARG A 16 -8.78 9.49 7.36
N TYR A 17 -8.97 8.60 8.31
CA TYR A 17 -10.29 8.06 8.62
C TYR A 17 -11.30 9.19 8.89
N ALA A 18 -12.46 9.10 8.26
CA ALA A 18 -13.52 10.12 8.29
C ALA A 18 -13.05 11.53 7.87
N GLY A 19 -11.93 11.63 7.12
CA GLY A 19 -11.37 12.87 6.62
C GLY A 19 -11.90 13.28 5.25
N ALA A 20 -11.08 14.02 4.48
CA ALA A 20 -11.49 14.64 3.22
C ALA A 20 -12.01 13.66 2.18
N LEU A 21 -11.44 12.44 2.10
CA LEU A 21 -11.86 11.41 1.13
C LEU A 21 -13.10 10.61 1.57
N SER A 22 -13.58 10.74 2.79
CA SER A 22 -14.70 9.96 3.32
C SER A 22 -16.03 10.16 2.57
N SER A 23 -16.19 11.28 1.85
CA SER A 23 -17.36 11.57 1.01
C SER A 23 -17.27 10.97 -0.40
N ILE A 24 -16.10 10.48 -0.81
CA ILE A 24 -15.88 9.91 -2.14
C ILE A 24 -16.12 8.40 -2.09
N ARG A 25 -16.97 7.90 -2.99
CA ARG A 25 -17.20 6.45 -3.12
C ARG A 25 -15.91 5.71 -3.47
N THR A 26 -15.77 4.50 -2.97
CA THR A 26 -14.54 3.70 -3.20
C THR A 26 -14.28 3.42 -4.68
N ASP A 27 -15.33 3.13 -5.45
CA ASP A 27 -15.25 2.87 -6.89
C ASP A 27 -14.90 4.13 -7.68
N ASP A 28 -15.42 5.30 -7.32
CA ASP A 28 -15.04 6.60 -7.90
C ASP A 28 -13.58 6.96 -7.54
N LEU A 29 -13.17 6.74 -6.29
CA LEU A 29 -11.79 6.98 -5.84
C LEU A 29 -10.79 6.13 -6.62
N ALA A 30 -11.13 4.85 -6.88
CA ALA A 30 -10.32 3.94 -7.67
C ALA A 30 -10.10 4.42 -9.12
N ALA A 31 -11.10 5.09 -9.70
CA ALA A 31 -11.04 5.58 -11.08
C ALA A 31 -10.14 6.83 -11.23
N ILE A 32 -9.93 7.62 -10.18
CA ILE A 32 -9.21 8.91 -10.26
C ILE A 32 -7.77 8.74 -10.76
N PRO A 33 -6.91 7.87 -10.20
CA PRO A 33 -5.55 7.71 -10.70
C PRO A 33 -5.51 7.12 -12.11
N ILE A 34 -6.47 6.27 -12.51
CA ILE A 34 -6.57 5.77 -13.89
C ILE A 34 -6.90 6.91 -14.85
N LYS A 35 -7.87 7.77 -14.52
CA LYS A 35 -8.17 8.99 -15.32
C LYS A 35 -6.94 9.90 -15.47
N ALA A 36 -6.16 10.01 -14.41
CA ALA A 36 -4.94 10.81 -14.45
C ALA A 36 -3.87 10.20 -15.36
N LEU A 37 -3.70 8.86 -15.35
CA LEU A 37 -2.81 8.18 -16.31
C LEU A 37 -3.25 8.41 -17.75
N ILE A 38 -4.55 8.28 -18.05
CA ILE A 38 -5.13 8.54 -19.36
C ILE A 38 -4.79 9.97 -19.82
N LYS A 39 -5.03 10.94 -18.95
CA LYS A 39 -4.77 12.37 -19.27
C LYS A 39 -3.27 12.66 -19.47
N ARG A 40 -2.38 12.03 -18.71
CA ARG A 40 -0.93 12.25 -18.76
C ARG A 40 -0.27 11.60 -19.98
N ASN A 41 -0.88 10.54 -20.52
CA ASN A 41 -0.35 9.73 -21.61
C ASN A 41 -1.33 9.72 -22.79
N ALA A 42 -1.59 10.91 -23.35
CA ALA A 42 -2.60 11.13 -24.39
C ALA A 42 -2.32 10.38 -25.71
N GLU A 43 -1.05 10.04 -25.97
CA GLU A 43 -0.63 9.32 -27.19
C GLU A 43 -0.85 7.81 -27.12
N VAL A 44 -1.23 7.28 -25.95
CA VAL A 44 -1.48 5.85 -25.77
C VAL A 44 -2.79 5.46 -26.43
N ASP A 45 -2.77 4.41 -27.25
CA ASP A 45 -4.00 3.73 -27.67
C ASP A 45 -4.53 2.89 -26.51
N TRP A 46 -5.53 3.42 -25.83
CA TRP A 46 -6.14 2.79 -24.66
C TRP A 46 -6.96 1.52 -24.98
N ASN A 47 -7.23 1.25 -26.28
CA ASN A 47 -7.81 -0.03 -26.72
C ASN A 47 -6.77 -1.17 -26.65
N ALA A 48 -5.48 -0.83 -26.64
CA ALA A 48 -4.39 -1.80 -26.55
C ALA A 48 -4.05 -2.24 -25.12
N VAL A 49 -4.78 -1.74 -24.11
CA VAL A 49 -4.59 -2.20 -22.72
C VAL A 49 -5.13 -3.63 -22.57
N ASP A 50 -4.24 -4.56 -22.24
CA ASP A 50 -4.57 -5.98 -22.13
C ASP A 50 -5.39 -6.31 -20.87
N ASP A 51 -5.08 -5.62 -19.74
CA ASP A 51 -5.79 -5.83 -18.48
C ASP A 51 -5.63 -4.65 -17.51
N VAL A 52 -6.56 -4.55 -16.55
CA VAL A 52 -6.45 -3.67 -15.38
C VAL A 52 -6.49 -4.53 -14.11
N ILE A 53 -5.37 -4.66 -13.40
CA ILE A 53 -5.26 -5.47 -12.19
C ILE A 53 -5.20 -4.56 -10.98
N TYR A 54 -6.26 -4.60 -10.15
CA TYR A 54 -6.42 -3.66 -9.05
C TYR A 54 -6.52 -4.35 -7.69
N GLY A 55 -5.69 -3.93 -6.73
CA GLY A 55 -5.71 -4.42 -5.36
C GLY A 55 -6.81 -3.77 -4.53
N CYS A 56 -7.56 -4.59 -3.77
CA CYS A 56 -8.51 -4.14 -2.76
C CYS A 56 -8.67 -5.20 -1.69
N ALA A 57 -8.57 -4.81 -0.41
CA ALA A 57 -8.63 -5.76 0.69
C ALA A 57 -10.05 -6.00 1.21
N ASN A 58 -10.90 -4.99 1.30
CA ASN A 58 -12.20 -5.11 1.92
C ASN A 58 -13.22 -5.85 1.04
N GLN A 59 -13.61 -5.28 -0.08
CA GLN A 59 -14.57 -5.81 -1.05
C GLN A 59 -15.98 -6.10 -0.47
N ALA A 60 -16.34 -5.51 0.67
CA ALA A 60 -17.62 -5.73 1.33
C ALA A 60 -18.67 -4.66 1.01
N GLY A 61 -18.23 -3.48 0.55
CA GLY A 61 -19.08 -2.32 0.30
C GLY A 61 -19.14 -1.91 -1.16
N GLU A 62 -18.86 -0.64 -1.43
CA GLU A 62 -18.83 -0.04 -2.77
C GLU A 62 -17.69 -0.60 -3.66
N ASP A 63 -16.74 -1.25 -3.05
CA ASP A 63 -15.62 -1.98 -3.60
C ASP A 63 -15.93 -3.45 -3.94
N ASN A 64 -17.18 -3.87 -3.80
CA ASN A 64 -17.62 -5.24 -4.10
C ASN A 64 -17.57 -5.55 -5.60
N ARG A 65 -17.88 -6.80 -5.93
CA ARG A 65 -17.81 -7.35 -7.28
C ARG A 65 -16.40 -7.41 -7.83
N ASN A 66 -16.02 -6.47 -8.68
CA ASN A 66 -14.70 -6.39 -9.29
C ASN A 66 -14.31 -4.92 -9.41
N ILE A 67 -13.65 -4.39 -8.39
CA ILE A 67 -13.30 -2.98 -8.33
C ILE A 67 -12.35 -2.57 -9.47
N GLY A 68 -11.45 -3.46 -9.92
CA GLY A 68 -10.59 -3.21 -11.08
C GLY A 68 -11.40 -2.95 -12.33
N ARG A 69 -12.41 -3.79 -12.59
CA ARG A 69 -13.31 -3.61 -13.75
C ARG A 69 -14.20 -2.37 -13.62
N MET A 70 -14.75 -2.12 -12.43
CA MET A 70 -15.57 -0.92 -12.21
C MET A 70 -14.76 0.36 -12.36
N ALA A 71 -13.56 0.42 -11.80
CA ALA A 71 -12.68 1.58 -11.87
C ALA A 71 -12.28 1.95 -13.30
N LEU A 72 -11.92 0.97 -14.14
CA LEU A 72 -11.56 1.24 -15.52
C LEU A 72 -12.73 1.80 -16.35
N LEU A 73 -13.94 1.27 -16.15
CA LEU A 73 -15.14 1.77 -16.83
C LEU A 73 -15.50 3.19 -16.38
N LEU A 74 -15.43 3.46 -15.08
CA LEU A 74 -15.65 4.80 -14.51
C LEU A 74 -14.54 5.79 -14.93
N ALA A 75 -13.35 5.28 -15.21
CA ALA A 75 -12.25 6.10 -15.74
C ALA A 75 -12.41 6.44 -17.21
N GLY A 76 -13.27 5.75 -17.94
CA GLY A 76 -13.54 5.97 -19.35
C GLY A 76 -12.63 5.17 -20.29
N LEU A 77 -11.99 4.10 -19.80
CA LEU A 77 -11.32 3.13 -20.67
C LEU A 77 -12.35 2.40 -21.56
N PRO A 78 -11.94 1.88 -22.73
CA PRO A 78 -12.80 1.08 -23.59
C PRO A 78 -13.40 -0.10 -22.85
N LYS A 79 -14.67 -0.39 -23.13
CA LYS A 79 -15.40 -1.50 -22.47
C LYS A 79 -14.85 -2.89 -22.83
N GLU A 80 -14.06 -2.97 -23.85
CA GLU A 80 -13.36 -4.16 -24.31
C GLU A 80 -12.19 -4.53 -23.41
N VAL A 81 -11.60 -3.56 -22.70
CA VAL A 81 -10.49 -3.78 -21.75
C VAL A 81 -11.01 -4.56 -20.53
N PRO A 82 -10.49 -5.75 -20.25
CA PRO A 82 -10.86 -6.52 -19.07
C PRO A 82 -10.31 -5.89 -17.78
N GLY A 83 -10.72 -6.43 -16.63
CA GLY A 83 -10.19 -6.00 -15.36
C GLY A 83 -10.38 -7.06 -14.28
N ALA A 84 -9.45 -7.15 -13.36
CA ALA A 84 -9.45 -8.08 -12.25
C ALA A 84 -9.18 -7.38 -10.91
N THR A 85 -9.70 -7.97 -9.83
CA THR A 85 -9.42 -7.54 -8.46
C THR A 85 -8.56 -8.58 -7.76
N THR A 86 -7.45 -8.13 -7.17
CA THR A 86 -6.54 -8.98 -6.39
C THR A 86 -6.67 -8.65 -4.91
N ASN A 87 -6.83 -9.67 -4.07
CA ASN A 87 -6.80 -9.54 -2.63
C ASN A 87 -5.65 -10.35 -2.03
N ARG A 88 -4.64 -9.63 -1.55
CA ARG A 88 -3.59 -10.11 -0.64
C ARG A 88 -3.52 -9.16 0.56
N LEU A 89 -4.69 -8.78 1.10
CA LEU A 89 -4.83 -7.81 2.20
C LEU A 89 -3.97 -6.55 1.94
N CYS A 90 -3.13 -6.15 2.89
CA CYS A 90 -2.25 -4.96 2.77
C CYS A 90 -1.39 -4.98 1.49
N GLY A 91 -0.96 -6.16 1.02
CA GLY A 91 -0.11 -6.34 -0.16
C GLY A 91 -0.83 -6.39 -1.51
N SER A 92 -2.15 -6.16 -1.55
CA SER A 92 -2.98 -6.37 -2.75
C SER A 92 -2.46 -5.64 -3.99
N SER A 93 -2.19 -4.35 -3.91
CA SER A 93 -1.69 -3.60 -5.08
C SER A 93 -0.23 -3.90 -5.44
N MET A 94 0.61 -4.28 -4.47
CA MET A 94 1.96 -4.75 -4.79
C MET A 94 1.91 -6.08 -5.55
N ASP A 95 0.98 -6.97 -5.18
CA ASP A 95 0.76 -8.22 -5.91
C ASP A 95 0.13 -7.99 -7.29
N ALA A 96 -0.75 -6.98 -7.42
CA ALA A 96 -1.27 -6.55 -8.71
C ALA A 96 -0.13 -6.11 -9.66
N VAL A 97 0.78 -5.25 -9.19
CA VAL A 97 1.97 -4.83 -9.97
C VAL A 97 2.88 -6.02 -10.29
N ALA A 98 3.10 -6.91 -9.32
CA ALA A 98 3.89 -8.13 -9.53
C ALA A 98 3.25 -9.07 -10.55
N SER A 99 1.91 -9.17 -10.58
CA SER A 99 1.15 -9.98 -11.54
C SER A 99 1.21 -9.38 -12.94
N ALA A 100 1.02 -8.08 -13.08
CA ALA A 100 1.20 -7.36 -14.33
C ALA A 100 2.61 -7.54 -14.91
N ALA A 101 3.64 -7.40 -14.05
CA ALA A 101 5.01 -7.60 -14.47
C ALA A 101 5.29 -9.05 -14.91
N ARG A 102 4.66 -10.06 -14.27
CA ARG A 102 4.77 -11.47 -14.69
C ARG A 102 4.11 -11.71 -16.04
N ALA A 103 2.89 -11.17 -16.26
CA ALA A 103 2.19 -11.31 -17.54
C ALA A 103 2.97 -10.69 -18.69
N ILE A 104 3.56 -9.51 -18.49
CA ILE A 104 4.43 -8.87 -19.50
C ILE A 104 5.69 -9.73 -19.74
N LYS A 105 6.35 -10.19 -18.68
CA LYS A 105 7.58 -11.01 -18.81
C LYS A 105 7.36 -12.37 -19.48
N SER A 106 6.16 -12.96 -19.35
CA SER A 106 5.78 -14.20 -20.04
C SER A 106 5.36 -13.98 -21.49
N GLY A 107 5.11 -12.74 -21.90
CA GLY A 107 4.58 -12.42 -23.24
C GLY A 107 3.07 -12.61 -23.38
N GLU A 108 2.35 -12.79 -22.25
CA GLU A 108 0.88 -12.89 -22.25
C GLU A 108 0.20 -11.53 -22.40
N ALA A 109 0.91 -10.44 -22.09
CA ALA A 109 0.43 -9.07 -22.18
C ALA A 109 1.56 -8.12 -22.52
N GLU A 110 1.23 -6.95 -23.08
CA GLU A 110 2.19 -5.92 -23.44
C GLU A 110 1.95 -4.58 -22.71
N LEU A 111 0.70 -4.27 -22.35
CA LEU A 111 0.30 -3.01 -21.73
C LEU A 111 -0.74 -3.24 -20.64
N ILE A 112 -0.41 -2.96 -19.39
CA ILE A 112 -1.28 -3.23 -18.23
C ILE A 112 -1.31 -2.01 -17.32
N ILE A 113 -2.51 -1.70 -16.79
CA ILE A 113 -2.65 -0.81 -15.64
C ILE A 113 -2.72 -1.68 -14.37
N ALA A 114 -1.81 -1.45 -13.42
CA ALA A 114 -1.84 -2.11 -12.13
C ALA A 114 -1.89 -1.08 -10.99
N GLY A 115 -2.63 -1.39 -9.94
CA GLY A 115 -2.78 -0.45 -8.84
C GLY A 115 -3.62 -0.99 -7.72
N GLY A 116 -4.33 -0.09 -7.02
CA GLY A 116 -5.28 -0.48 -6.00
C GLY A 116 -5.90 0.69 -5.27
N VAL A 117 -6.91 0.37 -4.50
CA VAL A 117 -7.72 1.31 -3.71
C VAL A 117 -8.08 0.71 -2.37
N GLU A 118 -8.22 1.56 -1.39
CA GLU A 118 -8.93 1.26 -0.15
C GLU A 118 -9.63 2.52 0.36
N SER A 119 -10.89 2.40 0.73
CA SER A 119 -11.57 3.40 1.53
C SER A 119 -12.02 2.76 2.83
N MET A 120 -11.20 2.92 3.86
CA MET A 120 -11.49 2.36 5.18
C MET A 120 -12.56 3.17 5.90
N SER A 121 -12.73 4.47 5.54
CA SER A 121 -13.82 5.31 6.04
C SER A 121 -15.21 4.84 5.57
N ARG A 122 -15.29 4.19 4.42
CA ARG A 122 -16.54 3.73 3.81
C ARG A 122 -16.75 2.23 3.93
N ALA A 123 -15.90 1.55 4.68
CA ALA A 123 -16.07 0.14 4.98
C ALA A 123 -17.41 -0.11 5.69
N PRO A 124 -18.29 -0.95 5.15
CA PRO A 124 -19.65 -1.12 5.68
C PRO A 124 -19.68 -1.98 6.93
N PHE A 125 -20.76 -1.87 7.68
CA PHE A 125 -21.18 -2.92 8.60
C PHE A 125 -21.78 -4.09 7.81
N VAL A 126 -21.49 -5.31 8.24
CA VAL A 126 -22.03 -6.53 7.64
C VAL A 126 -22.67 -7.42 8.69
N MET A 127 -23.66 -8.20 8.27
CA MET A 127 -24.37 -9.12 9.14
C MET A 127 -24.49 -10.48 8.44
N GLY A 128 -24.11 -11.56 9.14
CA GLY A 128 -24.33 -12.93 8.67
C GLY A 128 -25.82 -13.28 8.60
N LYS A 129 -26.16 -14.24 7.75
CA LYS A 129 -27.53 -14.81 7.78
C LYS A 129 -27.71 -15.63 9.04
N ALA A 130 -28.95 -15.69 9.52
CA ALA A 130 -29.30 -16.55 10.65
C ALA A 130 -29.08 -18.02 10.27
N GLU A 131 -28.49 -18.78 11.20
CA GLU A 131 -28.24 -20.22 11.03
C GLU A 131 -29.48 -21.07 11.36
N ALA A 132 -30.43 -20.50 12.10
CA ALA A 132 -31.67 -21.16 12.51
C ALA A 132 -32.89 -20.32 12.16
N ALA A 133 -34.03 -20.98 11.85
CA ALA A 133 -35.29 -20.32 11.67
C ALA A 133 -35.72 -19.58 12.94
N PHE A 134 -36.36 -18.41 12.77
CA PHE A 134 -36.81 -17.55 13.85
C PHE A 134 -35.73 -17.11 14.85
N SER A 135 -34.48 -17.05 14.41
CA SER A 135 -33.38 -16.55 15.24
C SER A 135 -33.68 -15.16 15.79
N ARG A 136 -33.42 -14.98 17.09
CA ARG A 136 -33.57 -13.69 17.79
C ARG A 136 -32.20 -13.01 18.02
N ALA A 137 -31.13 -13.62 17.54
CA ALA A 137 -29.77 -13.09 17.63
C ALA A 137 -29.31 -12.61 16.25
N ALA A 138 -28.81 -11.37 16.21
CA ALA A 138 -28.10 -10.81 15.05
C ALA A 138 -26.81 -10.19 15.55
N LYS A 139 -25.71 -10.45 14.84
CA LYS A 139 -24.41 -9.82 15.11
C LYS A 139 -24.05 -8.97 13.91
N VAL A 140 -23.77 -7.68 14.13
CA VAL A 140 -23.23 -6.75 13.15
C VAL A 140 -21.72 -6.66 13.34
N GLU A 141 -20.99 -6.80 12.26
CA GLU A 141 -19.52 -6.73 12.24
C GLU A 141 -19.08 -5.47 11.48
N ASP A 142 -18.12 -4.74 12.04
CA ASP A 142 -17.45 -3.64 11.35
C ASP A 142 -16.36 -4.22 10.43
N THR A 143 -16.34 -3.78 9.16
CA THR A 143 -15.36 -4.27 8.18
C THR A 143 -14.20 -3.31 7.96
N THR A 144 -14.10 -2.23 8.73
CA THR A 144 -13.05 -1.22 8.60
C THR A 144 -11.65 -1.84 8.74
N ILE A 145 -11.45 -2.66 9.77
CA ILE A 145 -10.18 -3.34 10.04
C ILE A 145 -10.41 -4.58 10.92
N GLY A 146 -9.54 -5.57 10.81
CA GLY A 146 -9.54 -6.72 11.71
C GLY A 146 -10.42 -7.88 11.22
N TRP A 147 -10.69 -8.78 12.17
CA TRP A 147 -11.39 -10.04 11.92
C TRP A 147 -12.91 -9.87 11.94
N ARG A 148 -13.58 -10.53 11.00
CA ARG A 148 -15.04 -10.71 10.96
C ARG A 148 -15.36 -12.13 10.52
N PHE A 149 -16.50 -12.66 10.91
CA PHE A 149 -16.94 -14.04 10.62
C PHE A 149 -15.84 -15.08 10.93
N ILE A 150 -15.27 -15.00 12.14
CA ILE A 150 -14.10 -15.79 12.55
C ILE A 150 -14.39 -17.28 12.44
N ASN A 151 -13.58 -18.00 11.64
CA ASN A 151 -13.63 -19.46 11.57
C ASN A 151 -13.06 -20.06 12.88
N PRO A 152 -13.85 -20.91 13.60
CA PRO A 152 -13.41 -21.49 14.87
C PRO A 152 -12.14 -22.33 14.77
N LEU A 153 -11.93 -23.07 13.67
CA LEU A 153 -10.72 -23.86 13.45
C LEU A 153 -9.50 -22.96 13.23
N MET A 154 -9.68 -21.85 12.50
CA MET A 154 -8.61 -20.86 12.30
C MET A 154 -8.20 -20.26 13.65
N LYS A 155 -9.19 -19.85 14.48
CA LYS A 155 -8.95 -19.31 15.80
C LYS A 155 -8.22 -20.31 16.71
N ALA A 156 -8.64 -21.57 16.72
CA ALA A 156 -8.05 -22.60 17.56
C ALA A 156 -6.61 -22.95 17.17
N LYS A 157 -6.29 -22.91 15.86
CA LYS A 157 -5.00 -23.38 15.35
C LYS A 157 -3.95 -22.27 15.22
N TYR A 158 -4.36 -21.06 14.86
CA TYR A 158 -3.43 -19.98 14.49
C TYR A 158 -3.65 -18.68 15.26
N GLY A 159 -4.71 -18.59 16.07
CA GLY A 159 -5.10 -17.34 16.71
C GLY A 159 -5.83 -16.39 15.75
N VAL A 160 -6.34 -15.31 16.31
CA VAL A 160 -7.01 -14.22 15.59
C VAL A 160 -6.68 -12.87 16.23
N GLU A 161 -5.44 -12.71 16.60
CA GLU A 161 -4.93 -11.49 17.18
C GLU A 161 -5.24 -10.30 16.27
N SER A 162 -5.63 -9.18 16.85
CA SER A 162 -5.77 -7.92 16.16
C SER A 162 -4.41 -7.42 15.64
N MET A 163 -4.39 -6.52 14.68
CA MET A 163 -3.13 -6.00 14.14
C MET A 163 -2.23 -5.37 15.20
N PRO A 164 -2.74 -4.55 16.16
CA PRO A 164 -1.92 -4.06 17.26
C PRO A 164 -1.37 -5.16 18.16
N GLU A 165 -2.15 -6.21 18.46
CA GLU A 165 -1.67 -7.35 19.26
C GLU A 165 -0.51 -8.06 18.55
N THR A 166 -0.58 -8.27 17.22
CA THR A 166 0.54 -8.85 16.47
C THR A 166 1.79 -7.95 16.53
N ALA A 167 1.62 -6.64 16.52
CA ALA A 167 2.72 -5.69 16.63
C ALA A 167 3.36 -5.70 18.04
N GLU A 168 2.56 -5.85 19.08
CA GLU A 168 3.05 -5.98 20.46
C GLU A 168 3.81 -7.30 20.64
N ILE A 169 3.34 -8.39 20.04
CA ILE A 169 4.04 -9.68 20.02
C ILE A 169 5.41 -9.54 19.34
N VAL A 170 5.47 -8.89 18.19
CA VAL A 170 6.73 -8.62 17.48
C VAL A 170 7.64 -7.76 18.34
N ALA A 171 7.15 -6.70 18.98
CA ALA A 171 7.95 -5.87 19.88
C ALA A 171 8.60 -6.71 20.98
N HIS A 172 7.84 -7.61 21.59
CA HIS A 172 8.31 -8.48 22.66
C HIS A 172 9.31 -9.53 22.14
N GLU A 173 8.97 -10.29 21.10
CA GLU A 173 9.77 -11.42 20.61
C GLU A 173 11.08 -10.96 19.93
N PHE A 174 11.08 -9.75 19.33
CA PHE A 174 12.26 -9.18 18.65
C PHE A 174 12.92 -8.04 19.44
N HIS A 175 12.57 -7.88 20.72
CA HIS A 175 13.20 -6.95 21.65
C HIS A 175 13.24 -5.50 21.14
N VAL A 176 12.12 -5.01 20.60
CA VAL A 176 11.98 -3.63 20.14
C VAL A 176 11.36 -2.79 21.27
N SER A 177 12.14 -1.88 21.84
CA SER A 177 11.70 -1.04 22.95
C SER A 177 10.66 0.00 22.51
N ARG A 178 9.93 0.57 23.48
CA ARG A 178 9.00 1.69 23.26
C ARG A 178 9.72 2.92 22.76
N GLU A 179 10.90 3.20 23.30
CA GLU A 179 11.75 4.33 22.94
C GLU A 179 12.20 4.25 21.49
N ASP A 180 12.63 3.07 21.04
CA ASP A 180 13.00 2.82 19.64
C ASP A 180 11.80 3.06 18.70
N GLN A 181 10.62 2.54 19.08
CA GLN A 181 9.40 2.71 18.31
C GLN A 181 8.99 4.19 18.18
N ASP A 182 9.04 4.95 19.26
CA ASP A 182 8.69 6.36 19.25
C ASP A 182 9.73 7.20 18.47
N ALA A 183 11.02 6.86 18.56
CA ALA A 183 12.08 7.48 17.77
C ALA A 183 11.91 7.23 16.27
N PHE A 184 11.55 5.99 15.89
CA PHE A 184 11.25 5.63 14.51
C PHE A 184 10.03 6.39 13.98
N ALA A 185 8.95 6.46 14.77
CA ALA A 185 7.74 7.17 14.40
C ALA A 185 7.98 8.68 14.22
N LEU A 186 8.73 9.31 15.15
CA LEU A 186 9.11 10.72 15.01
C LEU A 186 9.89 10.97 13.72
N ARG A 187 10.86 10.10 13.39
CA ARG A 187 11.64 10.21 12.15
C ARG A 187 10.77 10.10 10.91
N SER A 188 9.79 9.18 10.89
CA SER A 188 8.82 9.07 9.79
C SER A 188 8.05 10.38 9.59
N GLN A 189 7.55 10.99 10.67
CA GLN A 189 6.85 12.28 10.64
C GLN A 189 7.75 13.41 10.14
N GLN A 190 8.97 13.49 10.62
CA GLN A 190 9.95 14.51 10.22
C GLN A 190 10.29 14.42 8.74
N ARG A 191 10.51 13.19 8.22
CA ARG A 191 10.79 12.94 6.81
C ARG A 191 9.60 13.29 5.93
N ALA A 192 8.38 12.90 6.31
CA ALA A 192 7.18 13.27 5.58
C ALA A 192 6.98 14.80 5.54
N ALA A 193 7.12 15.47 6.67
CA ALA A 193 7.03 16.92 6.73
C ALA A 193 8.08 17.63 5.87
N ALA A 194 9.31 17.13 5.84
CA ALA A 194 10.38 17.66 5.01
C ALA A 194 10.07 17.46 3.52
N ALA A 195 9.64 16.24 3.13
CA ALA A 195 9.28 15.92 1.75
C ALA A 195 8.11 16.76 1.24
N MET A 196 7.08 16.96 2.07
CA MET A 196 5.93 17.82 1.73
C MET A 196 6.35 19.27 1.54
N ARG A 197 7.15 19.84 2.47
CA ARG A 197 7.66 21.23 2.33
C ARG A 197 8.53 21.42 1.09
N ALA A 198 9.31 20.41 0.72
CA ALA A 198 10.15 20.44 -0.48
C ALA A 198 9.37 20.12 -1.78
N GLY A 199 8.07 19.80 -1.70
CA GLY A 199 7.25 19.45 -2.87
C GLY A 199 7.60 18.12 -3.52
N LEU A 200 8.32 17.23 -2.83
CA LEU A 200 8.83 15.98 -3.42
C LEU A 200 7.72 15.00 -3.81
N LEU A 201 6.56 15.07 -3.14
CA LEU A 201 5.42 14.17 -3.38
C LEU A 201 4.46 14.68 -4.46
N VAL A 202 4.62 15.95 -4.92
CA VAL A 202 3.68 16.57 -5.89
C VAL A 202 3.63 15.81 -7.21
N GLN A 203 4.75 15.25 -7.68
CA GLN A 203 4.81 14.52 -8.94
C GLN A 203 3.99 13.22 -8.94
N GLU A 204 3.81 12.61 -7.78
CA GLU A 204 3.08 11.35 -7.62
C GLU A 204 1.61 11.53 -7.24
N ILE A 205 1.16 12.77 -6.96
CA ILE A 205 -0.19 13.05 -6.46
C ILE A 205 -1.07 13.67 -7.55
N VAL A 206 -2.27 13.11 -7.74
CA VAL A 206 -3.37 13.74 -8.48
C VAL A 206 -4.37 14.32 -7.49
N PRO A 207 -4.71 15.63 -7.58
CA PRO A 207 -5.74 16.22 -6.73
C PRO A 207 -7.10 15.53 -6.91
N VAL A 208 -7.82 15.37 -5.81
CA VAL A 208 -9.18 14.79 -5.78
C VAL A 208 -10.18 15.93 -5.59
N PRO A 209 -11.12 16.13 -6.53
CA PRO A 209 -12.18 17.12 -6.35
C PRO A 209 -13.22 16.59 -5.33
N ILE A 210 -13.36 17.28 -4.22
CA ILE A 210 -14.33 16.97 -3.17
C ILE A 210 -15.59 17.78 -3.44
N PRO A 211 -16.72 17.15 -3.79
CA PRO A 211 -17.98 17.86 -4.04
C PRO A 211 -18.44 18.66 -2.84
N GLN A 212 -18.95 19.87 -3.09
CA GLN A 212 -19.53 20.74 -2.09
C GLN A 212 -21.05 20.81 -2.25
N ARG A 213 -21.77 21.08 -1.18
CA ARG A 213 -23.24 21.28 -1.25
C ARG A 213 -23.61 22.50 -2.10
N LYS A 214 -22.73 23.51 -2.15
CA LYS A 214 -22.83 24.72 -2.98
C LYS A 214 -21.43 25.17 -3.39
N GLY A 215 -21.30 25.69 -4.61
CA GLY A 215 -20.04 26.16 -5.15
C GLY A 215 -19.20 25.07 -5.83
N ASP A 216 -17.97 25.43 -6.20
CA ASP A 216 -17.03 24.53 -6.88
C ASP A 216 -16.46 23.48 -5.91
N PRO A 217 -16.04 22.32 -6.43
CA PRO A 217 -15.37 21.30 -5.63
C PRO A 217 -14.08 21.85 -5.00
N ILE A 218 -13.81 21.46 -3.74
CA ILE A 218 -12.51 21.72 -3.11
C ILE A 218 -11.51 20.68 -3.62
N LEU A 219 -10.35 21.14 -4.10
CA LEU A 219 -9.28 20.23 -4.55
C LEU A 219 -8.46 19.75 -3.34
N PHE A 220 -8.60 18.49 -3.00
CA PHE A 220 -7.77 17.81 -2.00
C PHE A 220 -6.49 17.32 -2.67
N SER A 221 -5.34 17.95 -2.36
CA SER A 221 -4.07 17.79 -3.11
C SER A 221 -2.86 17.43 -2.25
N ALA A 222 -3.03 17.24 -0.95
CA ALA A 222 -1.94 16.87 -0.04
C ALA A 222 -2.37 15.77 0.92
N ASP A 223 -1.42 14.93 1.34
CA ASP A 223 -1.65 13.91 2.35
C ASP A 223 -2.11 14.54 3.67
N GLU A 224 -3.19 14.02 4.25
CA GLU A 224 -3.88 14.64 5.40
C GLU A 224 -3.40 14.09 6.75
N HIS A 225 -2.75 12.91 6.73
CA HIS A 225 -2.41 12.20 7.96
C HIS A 225 -1.16 12.73 8.69
N PRO A 226 -0.13 13.32 8.02
CA PRO A 226 1.10 13.75 8.66
C PRO A 226 0.90 14.74 9.81
N ARG A 227 1.70 14.59 10.88
CA ARG A 227 1.70 15.41 12.09
C ARG A 227 3.07 16.05 12.28
N ALA A 228 3.32 17.14 11.57
CA ALA A 228 4.62 17.82 11.52
C ALA A 228 5.09 18.38 12.88
N ASP A 229 4.17 18.59 13.83
CA ASP A 229 4.40 19.11 15.17
C ASP A 229 4.66 18.02 16.24
N THR A 230 4.69 16.75 15.85
CA THR A 230 4.96 15.63 16.75
C THR A 230 6.36 15.72 17.36
N SER A 231 6.49 15.31 18.64
CA SER A 231 7.74 15.26 19.38
C SER A 231 7.86 13.98 20.21
N LEU A 232 9.07 13.58 20.59
CA LEU A 232 9.28 12.42 21.50
C LEU A 232 8.49 12.59 22.80
N ALA A 233 8.48 13.79 23.36
CA ALA A 233 7.72 14.07 24.60
C ALA A 233 6.21 13.92 24.43
N ALA A 234 5.68 14.19 23.24
CA ALA A 234 4.27 13.95 22.91
C ALA A 234 3.98 12.44 22.71
N LEU A 235 4.83 11.74 21.99
CA LEU A 235 4.72 10.30 21.74
C LEU A 235 4.80 9.51 23.05
N ALA A 236 5.75 9.81 23.93
CA ALA A 236 5.94 9.14 25.21
C ALA A 236 4.71 9.19 26.15
N LYS A 237 3.84 10.20 25.98
CA LYS A 237 2.60 10.35 26.78
C LYS A 237 1.45 9.48 26.27
N LEU A 238 1.55 8.90 25.08
CA LEU A 238 0.47 8.10 24.52
C LEU A 238 0.37 6.76 25.23
N PRO A 239 -0.84 6.32 25.61
CA PRO A 239 -1.05 5.00 26.21
C PRO A 239 -0.88 3.90 25.16
N GLY A 240 -0.52 2.69 25.61
CA GLY A 240 -0.58 1.50 24.78
C GLY A 240 -2.00 1.21 24.29
N ILE A 241 -2.15 0.82 23.04
CA ILE A 241 -3.48 0.53 22.44
C ILE A 241 -3.94 -0.91 22.67
N VAL A 242 -3.02 -1.82 23.03
CA VAL A 242 -3.34 -3.21 23.37
C VAL A 242 -3.56 -3.35 24.88
N LYS A 243 -2.67 -2.74 25.66
CA LYS A 243 -2.72 -2.72 27.14
C LYS A 243 -2.09 -1.41 27.62
N PRO A 244 -2.46 -0.90 28.81
CA PRO A 244 -1.99 0.42 29.27
C PRO A 244 -0.46 0.58 29.31
N ASP A 245 0.27 -0.48 29.67
CA ASP A 245 1.73 -0.55 29.71
C ASP A 245 2.36 -1.14 28.43
N GLY A 246 1.59 -1.24 27.33
CA GLY A 246 2.05 -1.72 26.05
C GLY A 246 2.96 -0.73 25.33
N THR A 247 3.73 -1.25 24.38
CA THR A 247 4.69 -0.47 23.62
C THR A 247 4.12 0.14 22.35
N VAL A 248 3.09 -0.51 21.76
CA VAL A 248 2.40 -0.05 20.56
C VAL A 248 1.35 1.00 20.91
N THR A 249 1.45 2.16 20.28
CA THR A 249 0.56 3.31 20.53
C THR A 249 -0.03 3.87 19.23
N ALA A 250 -1.01 4.74 19.33
CA ALA A 250 -1.53 5.46 18.17
C ALA A 250 -0.49 6.37 17.47
N GLY A 251 0.62 6.69 18.14
CA GLY A 251 1.69 7.53 17.59
C GLY A 251 2.77 6.74 16.84
N ASN A 252 2.91 5.44 17.10
CA ASN A 252 3.92 4.58 16.48
C ASN A 252 3.32 3.44 15.64
N ALA A 253 2.05 3.57 15.29
CA ALA A 253 1.29 2.73 14.37
C ALA A 253 0.83 3.54 13.16
N SER A 254 0.63 2.88 12.01
CA SER A 254 -0.02 3.50 10.86
C SER A 254 -1.49 3.79 11.14
N GLY A 255 -2.05 4.75 10.42
CA GLY A 255 -3.47 5.09 10.52
C GLY A 255 -4.38 4.19 9.71
N VAL A 256 -5.68 4.34 9.96
CA VAL A 256 -6.79 3.88 9.11
C VAL A 256 -7.04 4.98 8.08
N ASN A 257 -6.95 4.67 6.79
CA ASN A 257 -6.83 5.68 5.75
C ASN A 257 -7.59 5.31 4.46
N ASP A 258 -7.79 6.33 3.62
CA ASP A 258 -8.41 6.23 2.30
C ASP A 258 -7.40 6.63 1.23
N GLY A 259 -7.39 5.94 0.09
CA GLY A 259 -6.52 6.31 -1.03
C GLY A 259 -6.54 5.33 -2.18
N ALA A 260 -6.05 5.76 -3.34
CA ALA A 260 -5.90 4.95 -4.54
C ALA A 260 -4.58 5.27 -5.26
N CYS A 261 -4.06 4.28 -5.99
CA CYS A 261 -2.83 4.41 -6.77
C CYS A 261 -2.93 3.57 -8.05
N ALA A 262 -2.37 4.07 -9.16
CA ALA A 262 -2.29 3.34 -10.42
C ALA A 262 -0.93 3.54 -11.10
N LEU A 263 -0.43 2.49 -11.73
CA LEU A 263 0.80 2.45 -12.50
C LEU A 263 0.50 1.93 -13.91
N LEU A 264 1.16 2.49 -14.91
CA LEU A 264 1.14 2.01 -16.29
C LEU A 264 2.40 1.18 -16.54
N LEU A 265 2.21 -0.11 -16.79
CA LEU A 265 3.29 -1.05 -17.11
C LEU A 265 3.23 -1.42 -18.58
N ALA A 266 4.41 -1.52 -19.21
CA ALA A 266 4.52 -1.88 -20.60
C ALA A 266 5.72 -2.81 -20.87
N SER A 267 5.61 -3.63 -21.92
CA SER A 267 6.76 -4.26 -22.57
C SER A 267 7.60 -3.19 -23.27
N GLU A 268 8.82 -3.51 -23.68
CA GLU A 268 9.65 -2.60 -24.48
C GLU A 268 8.98 -2.23 -25.81
N ALA A 269 8.38 -3.23 -26.47
CA ALA A 269 7.66 -3.04 -27.71
C ALA A 269 6.45 -2.13 -27.56
N ALA A 270 5.62 -2.32 -26.53
CA ALA A 270 4.48 -1.47 -26.24
C ALA A 270 4.90 -0.05 -25.84
N ALA A 271 5.93 0.09 -25.01
CA ALA A 271 6.46 1.40 -24.63
C ALA A 271 6.88 2.21 -25.88
N LYS A 272 7.62 1.59 -26.78
CA LYS A 272 8.01 2.24 -28.05
C LYS A 272 6.81 2.56 -28.94
N ARG A 273 5.86 1.63 -29.08
CA ARG A 273 4.67 1.79 -29.93
C ARG A 273 3.78 2.96 -29.48
N HIS A 274 3.66 3.15 -28.17
CA HIS A 274 2.80 4.16 -27.56
C HIS A 274 3.56 5.42 -27.10
N GLY A 275 4.82 5.60 -27.49
CA GLY A 275 5.61 6.78 -27.12
C GLY A 275 5.86 6.92 -25.61
N LEU A 276 5.76 5.83 -24.86
CA LEU A 276 5.98 5.83 -23.41
C LEU A 276 7.48 5.84 -23.08
N THR A 277 7.85 6.60 -22.05
CA THR A 277 9.21 6.62 -21.52
C THR A 277 9.31 5.71 -20.31
N PRO A 278 10.03 4.58 -20.37
CA PRO A 278 10.32 3.77 -19.21
C PRO A 278 11.03 4.56 -18.11
N LYS A 279 10.54 4.43 -16.86
CA LYS A 279 11.12 5.11 -15.67
C LYS A 279 11.87 4.13 -14.77
N ALA A 280 11.32 2.93 -14.64
CA ALA A 280 11.93 1.85 -13.91
C ALA A 280 11.50 0.51 -14.51
N ARG A 281 12.24 -0.56 -14.23
CA ARG A 281 11.79 -1.93 -14.53
C ARG A 281 11.55 -2.71 -13.24
N VAL A 282 10.59 -3.60 -13.28
CA VAL A 282 10.36 -4.57 -12.20
C VAL A 282 11.37 -5.72 -12.36
N VAL A 283 12.40 -5.74 -11.52
CA VAL A 283 13.43 -6.78 -11.57
C VAL A 283 12.83 -8.14 -11.19
N ALA A 284 12.23 -8.21 -10.01
CA ALA A 284 11.57 -9.42 -9.52
C ALA A 284 10.59 -9.10 -8.39
N ALA A 285 9.72 -10.07 -8.09
CA ALA A 285 8.81 -10.06 -6.95
C ALA A 285 8.82 -11.41 -6.23
N ALA A 286 8.62 -11.39 -4.92
CA ALA A 286 8.49 -12.58 -4.10
C ALA A 286 7.52 -12.35 -2.93
N ALA A 287 6.80 -13.40 -2.55
CA ALA A 287 6.02 -13.44 -1.32
C ALA A 287 6.49 -14.60 -0.44
N ALA A 288 6.31 -14.46 0.86
CA ALA A 288 6.62 -15.47 1.85
C ALA A 288 5.56 -15.51 2.95
N GLY A 289 5.36 -16.67 3.56
CA GLY A 289 4.50 -16.87 4.73
C GLY A 289 5.32 -16.87 6.03
N VAL A 290 4.68 -16.44 7.11
CA VAL A 290 5.16 -16.55 8.50
C VAL A 290 4.00 -16.92 9.41
N ALA A 291 4.25 -17.22 10.67
CA ALA A 291 3.16 -17.44 11.62
C ALA A 291 2.25 -16.21 11.72
N PRO A 292 0.90 -16.36 11.68
CA PRO A 292 -0.03 -15.23 11.67
C PRO A 292 0.19 -14.22 12.79
N ARG A 293 0.49 -14.69 14.01
CA ARG A 293 0.73 -13.85 15.19
C ARG A 293 1.95 -12.92 15.10
N ILE A 294 2.92 -13.24 14.22
CA ILE A 294 4.09 -12.41 13.91
C ILE A 294 4.08 -11.96 12.45
N MET A 295 2.91 -11.65 11.90
CA MET A 295 2.74 -11.25 10.50
C MET A 295 3.67 -10.08 10.10
N GLY A 296 4.01 -9.23 11.06
CA GLY A 296 4.93 -8.11 10.88
C GLY A 296 6.31 -8.50 10.34
N MET A 297 6.74 -9.74 10.57
CA MET A 297 8.04 -10.25 10.10
C MET A 297 8.04 -10.73 8.65
N GLY A 298 6.88 -10.80 7.99
CA GLY A 298 6.75 -11.25 6.60
C GLY A 298 7.69 -10.59 5.56
N PRO A 299 7.99 -9.28 5.66
CA PRO A 299 8.95 -8.61 4.77
C PRO A 299 10.34 -9.24 4.74
N ALA A 300 10.85 -9.70 5.87
CA ALA A 300 12.22 -10.25 5.97
C ALA A 300 12.39 -11.52 5.11
N PRO A 301 11.61 -12.60 5.27
CA PRO A 301 11.73 -13.77 4.41
C PRO A 301 11.33 -13.49 2.94
N ALA A 302 10.38 -12.58 2.67
CA ALA A 302 10.05 -12.19 1.30
C ALA A 302 11.23 -11.51 0.60
N SER A 303 11.92 -10.59 1.27
CA SER A 303 13.12 -9.92 0.76
C SER A 303 14.29 -10.88 0.56
N ARG A 304 14.57 -11.77 1.53
CA ARG A 304 15.60 -12.80 1.40
C ARG A 304 15.35 -13.72 0.20
N LYS A 305 14.09 -14.15 0.01
CA LYS A 305 13.69 -14.98 -1.14
C LYS A 305 13.92 -14.24 -2.46
N LEU A 306 13.70 -12.92 -2.46
CA LEU A 306 13.89 -12.06 -3.63
C LEU A 306 15.38 -11.91 -3.95
N PHE A 307 16.22 -11.64 -2.96
CA PHE A 307 17.67 -11.56 -3.12
C PHE A 307 18.27 -12.86 -3.64
N ALA A 308 17.83 -14.00 -3.10
CA ALA A 308 18.27 -15.31 -3.60
C ALA A 308 17.92 -15.56 -5.07
N LYS A 309 16.83 -14.97 -5.59
CA LYS A 309 16.42 -15.10 -7.00
C LYS A 309 17.16 -14.16 -7.94
N THR A 310 17.62 -13.03 -7.45
CA THR A 310 18.19 -11.95 -8.29
C THR A 310 19.70 -11.84 -8.18
N SER A 311 20.31 -12.55 -7.24
CA SER A 311 21.73 -12.40 -6.85
C SER A 311 22.09 -10.97 -6.42
N LEU A 312 21.09 -10.14 -6.08
CA LEU A 312 21.26 -8.84 -5.46
C LEU A 312 21.33 -8.98 -3.94
N THR A 313 21.85 -7.95 -3.28
CA THR A 313 21.97 -7.88 -1.82
C THR A 313 21.29 -6.64 -1.28
N ILE A 314 21.01 -6.63 0.02
CA ILE A 314 20.42 -5.47 0.69
C ILE A 314 21.31 -4.23 0.58
N GLY A 315 22.63 -4.40 0.62
CA GLY A 315 23.61 -3.30 0.50
C GLY A 315 23.68 -2.65 -0.89
N GLN A 316 23.02 -3.24 -1.91
CA GLN A 316 22.93 -2.66 -3.24
C GLN A 316 21.63 -1.83 -3.42
N MET A 317 20.77 -1.77 -2.41
CA MET A 317 19.52 -1.02 -2.48
C MET A 317 19.80 0.45 -2.11
N ASP A 318 19.66 1.34 -3.09
CA ASP A 318 19.78 2.79 -2.88
C ASP A 318 18.57 3.34 -2.12
N ILE A 319 17.40 2.69 -2.27
CA ILE A 319 16.15 3.04 -1.60
C ILE A 319 15.51 1.77 -1.05
N ILE A 320 14.97 1.86 0.17
CA ILE A 320 14.12 0.84 0.77
C ILE A 320 12.80 1.52 1.16
N GLU A 321 11.72 1.17 0.49
CA GLU A 321 10.35 1.52 0.88
C GLU A 321 9.75 0.34 1.65
N LEU A 322 9.84 0.39 2.97
CA LEU A 322 9.23 -0.58 3.88
C LEU A 322 7.94 0.00 4.44
N ASN A 323 6.83 -0.69 4.25
CA ASN A 323 5.56 -0.25 4.85
C ASN A 323 5.65 -0.27 6.39
N GLU A 324 5.41 0.88 6.99
CA GLU A 324 5.42 1.08 8.43
C GLU A 324 4.02 0.81 9.01
N ALA A 325 3.58 -0.45 8.96
CA ALA A 325 2.30 -0.79 9.60
C ALA A 325 2.36 -0.49 11.10
N PHE A 326 3.50 -0.80 11.72
CA PHE A 326 3.87 -0.46 13.09
C PHE A 326 5.37 -0.23 13.17
N ALA A 327 5.81 0.66 14.06
CA ALA A 327 7.24 0.91 14.26
C ALA A 327 7.97 -0.35 14.76
N SER A 328 7.36 -1.13 15.65
CA SER A 328 7.93 -2.39 16.14
C SER A 328 8.23 -3.37 15.01
N GLN A 329 7.28 -3.54 14.10
CA GLN A 329 7.42 -4.38 12.93
C GLN A 329 8.50 -3.88 11.97
N ALA A 330 8.53 -2.57 11.69
CA ALA A 330 9.50 -2.00 10.78
C ALA A 330 10.93 -2.16 11.31
N LEU A 331 11.16 -1.84 12.59
CA LEU A 331 12.45 -1.99 13.25
C LEU A 331 12.92 -3.46 13.30
N ALA A 332 12.02 -4.38 13.68
CA ALA A 332 12.35 -5.80 13.70
C ALA A 332 12.79 -6.31 12.32
N VAL A 333 12.09 -5.91 11.25
CA VAL A 333 12.43 -6.27 9.87
C VAL A 333 13.77 -5.66 9.43
N LEU A 334 14.02 -4.38 9.73
CA LEU A 334 15.29 -3.72 9.39
C LEU A 334 16.47 -4.41 10.07
N ARG A 335 16.37 -4.65 11.38
CA ARG A 335 17.39 -5.35 12.17
C ARG A 335 17.66 -6.77 11.63
N GLU A 336 16.60 -7.50 11.27
CA GLU A 336 16.67 -8.84 10.70
C GLU A 336 17.31 -8.88 9.29
N LEU A 337 17.22 -7.77 8.54
CA LEU A 337 17.85 -7.61 7.23
C LEU A 337 19.26 -6.97 7.32
N GLY A 338 19.73 -6.61 8.53
CA GLY A 338 21.03 -5.96 8.73
C GLY A 338 21.06 -4.49 8.30
N VAL A 339 19.90 -3.82 8.33
CA VAL A 339 19.76 -2.38 8.01
C VAL A 339 19.68 -1.58 9.30
N ALA A 340 20.41 -0.48 9.37
CA ALA A 340 20.37 0.41 10.54
C ALA A 340 18.97 1.01 10.74
N ASP A 341 18.54 1.12 12.00
CA ASP A 341 17.25 1.65 12.39
C ASP A 341 16.97 3.05 11.82
N ASP A 342 18.02 3.87 11.68
CA ASP A 342 17.98 5.26 11.20
C ASP A 342 18.45 5.43 9.75
N GLY A 343 18.64 4.34 9.01
CA GLY A 343 19.15 4.34 7.65
C GLY A 343 18.52 5.43 6.78
N GLY A 344 19.33 6.32 6.22
CA GLY A 344 18.85 7.48 5.44
C GLY A 344 18.12 7.11 4.16
N HIS A 345 18.37 5.93 3.63
CA HIS A 345 17.77 5.37 2.42
C HIS A 345 16.46 4.58 2.67
N VAL A 346 16.08 4.41 3.95
CA VAL A 346 14.82 3.74 4.33
C VAL A 346 13.73 4.80 4.48
N ASN A 347 12.65 4.68 3.70
CA ASN A 347 11.52 5.61 3.69
C ASN A 347 11.97 7.08 3.75
N PRO A 348 12.78 7.55 2.79
CA PRO A 348 13.40 8.88 2.86
C PRO A 348 12.39 10.03 2.84
N ASN A 349 11.19 9.77 2.36
CA ASN A 349 10.08 10.72 2.30
C ASN A 349 9.00 10.50 3.39
N GLY A 350 9.34 9.73 4.43
CA GLY A 350 8.36 9.23 5.41
C GLY A 350 7.61 8.00 4.95
N GLY A 351 7.11 7.22 5.89
CA GLY A 351 6.36 5.98 5.62
C GLY A 351 4.92 6.03 6.15
N ALA A 352 4.30 4.87 6.30
CA ALA A 352 2.88 4.75 6.60
C ALA A 352 2.46 5.29 7.98
N ILE A 353 3.36 5.36 8.96
CA ILE A 353 3.09 6.01 10.25
C ILE A 353 2.77 7.49 10.04
N ALA A 354 3.48 8.16 9.14
CA ALA A 354 3.25 9.55 8.83
C ALA A 354 2.20 9.75 7.73
N LEU A 355 2.31 9.02 6.61
CA LEU A 355 1.49 9.23 5.41
C LEU A 355 0.13 8.53 5.48
N GLY A 356 0.05 7.41 6.21
CA GLY A 356 -1.15 6.57 6.27
C GLY A 356 -1.03 5.25 5.50
N HIS A 357 -2.00 4.33 5.75
CA HIS A 357 -2.00 2.98 5.21
C HIS A 357 -3.36 2.54 4.64
N PRO A 358 -3.81 3.10 3.51
CA PRO A 358 -4.95 2.56 2.78
C PRO A 358 -4.57 1.19 2.21
N LEU A 359 -5.07 0.10 2.82
CA LEU A 359 -4.56 -1.28 2.67
C LEU A 359 -4.31 -1.66 1.21
N GLY A 360 -5.37 -1.69 0.40
CA GLY A 360 -5.31 -2.12 -1.00
C GLY A 360 -4.49 -1.20 -1.92
N ALA A 361 -4.25 0.05 -1.56
CA ALA A 361 -3.48 1.02 -2.34
C ALA A 361 -1.99 1.07 -1.96
N SER A 362 -1.65 0.69 -0.73
CA SER A 362 -0.32 0.96 -0.14
C SER A 362 0.83 0.33 -0.90
N GLY A 363 0.68 -0.89 -1.41
CA GLY A 363 1.76 -1.55 -2.14
C GLY A 363 2.15 -0.83 -3.43
N ALA A 364 1.16 -0.35 -4.19
CA ALA A 364 1.38 0.48 -5.38
C ALA A 364 1.98 1.85 -5.02
N ARG A 365 1.56 2.45 -3.88
CA ARG A 365 2.14 3.70 -3.36
C ARG A 365 3.64 3.52 -3.06
N LEU A 366 4.05 2.45 -2.38
CA LEU A 366 5.47 2.18 -2.11
C LEU A 366 6.29 2.13 -3.40
N ILE A 367 5.80 1.41 -4.42
CA ILE A 367 6.45 1.30 -5.71
C ILE A 367 6.53 2.66 -6.42
N THR A 368 5.46 3.44 -6.40
CA THR A 368 5.39 4.78 -6.98
C THR A 368 6.40 5.72 -6.34
N THR A 369 6.40 5.80 -5.00
CA THR A 369 7.32 6.65 -4.24
C THR A 369 8.79 6.25 -4.46
N ALA A 370 9.08 4.93 -4.44
CA ALA A 370 10.43 4.40 -4.69
C ALA A 370 10.92 4.76 -6.11
N MET A 371 10.08 4.59 -7.14
CA MET A 371 10.41 4.95 -8.51
C MET A 371 10.77 6.43 -8.64
N TYR A 372 9.92 7.32 -8.13
CA TYR A 372 10.19 8.76 -8.19
C TYR A 372 11.42 9.16 -7.37
N GLN A 373 11.69 8.48 -6.25
CA GLN A 373 12.89 8.71 -5.46
C GLN A 373 14.15 8.28 -6.20
N LEU A 374 14.16 7.12 -6.86
CA LEU A 374 15.28 6.69 -7.71
C LEU A 374 15.57 7.70 -8.83
N LEU A 375 14.52 8.22 -9.48
CA LEU A 375 14.66 9.22 -10.54
C LEU A 375 15.30 10.52 -10.01
N ARG A 376 14.90 10.97 -8.80
CA ARG A 376 15.44 12.19 -8.19
C ARG A 376 16.89 12.06 -7.76
N THR A 377 17.25 10.92 -7.18
CA THR A 377 18.58 10.72 -6.59
C THR A 377 19.60 10.15 -7.56
N GLY A 378 19.16 9.66 -8.72
CA GLY A 378 20.03 8.91 -9.63
C GLY A 378 20.37 7.49 -9.15
N GLY A 379 19.75 7.03 -8.04
CA GLY A 379 19.93 5.69 -7.49
C GLY A 379 19.52 4.62 -8.52
N LYS A 380 20.05 3.40 -8.36
CA LYS A 380 19.84 2.31 -9.31
C LYS A 380 18.75 1.35 -8.87
N TYR A 381 18.81 0.87 -7.63
CA TYR A 381 17.90 -0.16 -7.14
C TYR A 381 17.05 0.31 -5.95
N ALA A 382 15.78 -0.10 -5.95
CA ALA A 382 14.91 0.06 -4.79
C ALA A 382 14.28 -1.28 -4.39
N LEU A 383 14.22 -1.53 -3.08
CA LEU A 383 13.43 -2.59 -2.47
C LEU A 383 12.12 -1.98 -1.94
N CYS A 384 10.98 -2.46 -2.43
CA CYS A 384 9.67 -2.18 -1.86
C CYS A 384 9.18 -3.45 -1.15
N THR A 385 8.84 -3.37 0.14
CA THR A 385 8.39 -4.54 0.90
C THR A 385 7.37 -4.18 1.97
N MET A 386 6.49 -5.12 2.30
CA MET A 386 5.46 -4.91 3.31
C MET A 386 4.98 -6.22 3.95
N CYS A 387 4.55 -6.10 5.20
CA CYS A 387 3.85 -7.14 5.92
C CYS A 387 2.38 -7.22 5.47
N ILE A 388 1.80 -8.37 5.70
CA ILE A 388 0.44 -8.69 5.26
C ILE A 388 -0.23 -9.47 6.38
N GLY A 389 -1.43 -9.07 6.75
CA GLY A 389 -2.24 -9.78 7.73
C GLY A 389 -2.35 -11.27 7.45
N VAL A 390 -2.65 -12.06 8.47
CA VAL A 390 -2.70 -13.53 8.42
C VAL A 390 -1.33 -14.17 8.11
N GLY A 391 -0.22 -13.45 8.36
CA GLY A 391 1.12 -14.03 8.34
C GLY A 391 1.76 -14.16 6.97
N GLN A 392 1.85 -13.06 6.21
CA GLN A 392 2.58 -13.03 4.95
C GLN A 392 3.45 -11.77 4.83
N GLY A 393 4.35 -11.78 3.86
CA GLY A 393 5.05 -10.61 3.36
C GLY A 393 5.22 -10.66 1.85
N ILE A 394 5.38 -9.51 1.22
CA ILE A 394 5.68 -9.37 -0.21
C ILE A 394 6.80 -8.35 -0.40
N ALA A 395 7.63 -8.60 -1.40
CA ALA A 395 8.73 -7.73 -1.78
C ALA A 395 8.86 -7.61 -3.31
N VAL A 396 9.24 -6.44 -3.78
CA VAL A 396 9.52 -6.12 -5.19
C VAL A 396 10.83 -5.36 -5.26
N ILE A 397 11.72 -5.71 -6.20
CA ILE A 397 12.89 -4.89 -6.55
C ILE A 397 12.60 -4.15 -7.85
N LEU A 398 12.84 -2.85 -7.81
CA LEU A 398 12.86 -1.97 -8.97
C LEU A 398 14.30 -1.64 -9.36
N GLU A 399 14.51 -1.42 -10.66
CA GLU A 399 15.74 -0.83 -11.19
C GLU A 399 15.37 0.38 -12.04
N ARG A 400 15.99 1.52 -11.76
CA ARG A 400 15.87 2.72 -12.60
C ARG A 400 16.49 2.47 -13.97
N VAL A 401 15.84 2.93 -15.02
CA VAL A 401 16.30 2.85 -16.42
C VAL A 401 16.57 4.22 -17.00
#